data_8edc6e1709352c798cee6f3f1210c969
#
_entry.id   8edc6e1709352c798cee6f3f1210c969
#
_cell.length_a   1.000
_cell.length_b   1.000
_cell.length_c   1.000
_cell.angle_alpha   90.00
_cell.angle_beta   90.00
_cell.angle_gamma   90.00
#
_symmetry.space_group_name_H-M   'P 1'
#
loop_
_entity.id
_entity.type
_entity.pdbx_description
1 polymer ?
#
loop_
_entity_poly.entity_id
_entity_poly.type
_entity_poly.pdbx_seq_one_letter_code
_entity_poly.pdbx_strand_id
1 'polypeptide(L)'
;TPDLIPTPSPSAERVFCANHPDRETTLRCNKCGKPICVKCARRTPIGYRCKECVSRHQQQFETAQWYDLAIAFVLSTALSAVGGALVTALGWFVIFLSPMAGGVIAEVIFRAMRKRRSRYLPWIAAGGAALGGLALCALPMLALVAGLFVGDGSFTNFGFLFGLIWPVVYVALCASTVYYRMRGIGIN
;
A
#
# COMPACT_ATOMS: atom_id res chain seq x y z
N THR A 1 58.83 18.04 -17.07
CA THR A 1 58.37 16.77 -17.61
C THR A 1 56.95 16.95 -18.08
N PRO A 2 56.69 16.95 -19.41
CA PRO A 2 55.35 17.11 -19.93
C PRO A 2 54.53 15.82 -19.75
N ASP A 3 53.34 16.01 -19.33
CA ASP A 3 52.29 15.09 -18.96
C ASP A 3 52.03 14.03 -20.02
N LEU A 4 52.21 12.79 -19.66
CA LEU A 4 51.73 11.62 -20.39
C LEU A 4 50.21 11.53 -20.24
N ILE A 5 49.48 12.28 -21.06
CA ILE A 5 48.08 11.99 -21.30
C ILE A 5 48.04 10.64 -22.04
N PRO A 6 47.49 9.58 -21.47
CA PRO A 6 47.40 8.30 -22.15
C PRO A 6 46.50 8.48 -23.36
N THR A 7 47.09 8.39 -24.56
CA THR A 7 46.33 8.33 -25.83
C THR A 7 45.37 7.16 -25.78
N PRO A 8 44.05 7.38 -26.04
CA PRO A 8 43.10 6.27 -26.08
C PRO A 8 43.50 5.32 -27.19
N SER A 9 43.74 4.06 -26.80
CA SER A 9 44.09 2.99 -27.74
C SER A 9 43.02 2.83 -28.82
N PRO A 10 43.36 2.69 -30.11
CA PRO A 10 42.41 2.71 -31.24
C PRO A 10 41.51 1.47 -31.38
N SER A 11 41.51 0.59 -30.41
CA SER A 11 40.64 -0.61 -30.37
C SER A 11 39.60 -0.53 -29.24
N ALA A 12 38.95 0.60 -29.08
CA ALA A 12 37.76 0.65 -28.23
C ALA A 12 36.66 -0.20 -28.92
N GLU A 13 36.62 -1.48 -28.56
CA GLU A 13 35.59 -2.42 -28.99
C GLU A 13 34.23 -1.80 -28.76
N ARG A 14 33.46 -1.54 -29.85
CA ARG A 14 32.14 -0.93 -29.73
C ARG A 14 31.23 -1.86 -28.98
N VAL A 15 30.87 -1.47 -27.78
CA VAL A 15 30.03 -2.26 -26.88
C VAL A 15 28.58 -1.81 -27.06
N PHE A 16 27.71 -2.76 -27.38
CA PHE A 16 26.29 -2.52 -27.58
C PHE A 16 25.49 -2.91 -26.34
N CYS A 17 24.35 -2.26 -26.14
CA CYS A 17 23.47 -2.56 -25.02
C CYS A 17 22.92 -3.99 -25.11
N ALA A 18 22.96 -4.75 -24.03
CA ALA A 18 22.49 -6.13 -23.98
C ALA A 18 21.01 -6.32 -24.37
N ASN A 19 20.18 -5.28 -24.19
CA ASN A 19 18.75 -5.31 -24.55
C ASN A 19 18.43 -4.57 -25.86
N HIS A 20 19.39 -3.82 -26.42
CA HIS A 20 19.21 -3.04 -27.65
C HIS A 20 20.50 -3.12 -28.46
N PRO A 21 20.64 -4.13 -29.33
CA PRO A 21 21.86 -4.37 -30.13
C PRO A 21 22.19 -3.21 -31.07
N ASP A 22 21.22 -2.37 -31.41
CA ASP A 22 21.39 -1.21 -32.31
C ASP A 22 21.96 0.03 -31.59
N ARG A 23 22.20 -0.04 -30.28
CA ARG A 23 22.64 1.11 -29.46
C ARG A 23 23.99 0.86 -28.85
N GLU A 24 24.96 1.61 -29.32
CA GLU A 24 26.26 1.70 -28.72
C GLU A 24 26.19 2.34 -27.34
N THR A 25 26.91 1.82 -26.37
CA THR A 25 26.93 2.31 -25.01
C THR A 25 28.27 2.06 -24.32
N THR A 26 28.67 3.05 -23.53
CA THR A 26 29.83 2.95 -22.61
C THR A 26 29.39 2.65 -21.18
N LEU A 27 28.06 2.72 -20.91
CA LEU A 27 27.53 2.49 -19.57
C LEU A 27 27.46 0.99 -19.26
N ARG A 28 27.94 0.62 -18.08
CA ARG A 28 27.82 -0.74 -17.55
C ARG A 28 27.04 -0.76 -16.24
N CYS A 29 26.31 -1.85 -16.02
CA CYS A 29 25.61 -2.07 -14.77
C CYS A 29 26.61 -2.29 -13.63
N ASN A 30 26.53 -1.50 -12.57
CA ASN A 30 27.44 -1.60 -11.42
C ASN A 30 27.31 -2.93 -10.63
N LYS A 31 26.25 -3.73 -10.85
CA LYS A 31 26.04 -5.00 -10.15
C LYS A 31 26.42 -6.23 -10.99
N CYS A 32 26.04 -6.27 -12.26
CA CYS A 32 26.25 -7.44 -13.12
C CYS A 32 27.24 -7.20 -14.29
N GLY A 33 27.78 -5.98 -14.44
CA GLY A 33 28.73 -5.65 -15.49
C GLY A 33 28.16 -5.55 -16.91
N LYS A 34 26.90 -5.95 -17.14
CA LYS A 34 26.28 -5.92 -18.48
C LYS A 34 26.26 -4.49 -19.06
N PRO A 35 26.61 -4.31 -20.35
CA PRO A 35 26.48 -3.02 -21.01
C PRO A 35 25.00 -2.61 -21.15
N ILE A 36 24.68 -1.39 -20.79
CA ILE A 36 23.31 -0.87 -20.75
C ILE A 36 23.22 0.52 -21.36
N CYS A 37 22.28 0.77 -22.24
CA CYS A 37 22.02 2.11 -22.77
C CYS A 37 21.28 2.99 -21.74
N VAL A 38 21.27 4.29 -21.97
CA VAL A 38 20.61 5.28 -21.08
C VAL A 38 19.13 4.94 -20.80
N LYS A 39 18.40 4.38 -21.77
CA LYS A 39 17.00 3.95 -21.58
C LYS A 39 16.85 2.71 -20.68
N CYS A 40 17.87 1.84 -20.64
CA CYS A 40 17.90 0.64 -19.78
C CYS A 40 18.52 0.90 -18.41
N ALA A 41 19.30 1.98 -18.27
CA ALA A 41 19.94 2.37 -17.05
C ALA A 41 18.95 3.02 -16.06
N ARG A 42 18.98 2.55 -14.82
CA ARG A 42 18.32 3.22 -13.69
C ARG A 42 19.39 3.83 -12.80
N ARG A 43 19.27 5.14 -12.56
CA ARG A 43 20.16 5.85 -11.65
C ARG A 43 19.86 5.42 -10.22
N THR A 44 20.89 5.02 -9.51
CA THR A 44 20.85 4.71 -8.07
C THR A 44 21.91 5.54 -7.35
N PRO A 45 21.84 5.74 -6.03
CA PRO A 45 22.83 6.51 -5.29
C PRO A 45 24.27 6.02 -5.47
N ILE A 46 24.44 4.75 -5.83
CA ILE A 46 25.73 4.07 -6.02
C ILE A 46 26.07 3.81 -7.50
N GLY A 47 25.43 4.53 -8.44
CA GLY A 47 25.70 4.42 -9.88
C GLY A 47 24.53 3.89 -10.71
N TYR A 48 24.83 3.42 -11.93
CA TYR A 48 23.81 2.93 -12.86
C TYR A 48 23.61 1.42 -12.71
N ARG A 49 22.33 0.98 -12.67
CA ARG A 49 21.95 -0.44 -12.63
C ARG A 49 20.97 -0.78 -13.76
N CYS A 50 21.03 -2.00 -14.26
CA CYS A 50 20.05 -2.50 -15.24
C CYS A 50 18.68 -2.75 -14.54
N LYS A 51 17.61 -2.70 -15.34
CA LYS A 51 16.24 -2.94 -14.85
C LYS A 51 16.10 -4.29 -14.14
N GLU A 52 16.76 -5.33 -14.65
CA GLU A 52 16.76 -6.69 -14.08
C GLU A 52 17.39 -6.73 -12.69
N CYS A 53 18.54 -6.06 -12.49
CA CYS A 53 19.17 -6.00 -11.17
C CYS A 53 18.37 -5.18 -10.15
N VAL A 54 17.66 -4.13 -10.61
CA VAL A 54 16.77 -3.34 -9.75
C VAL A 54 15.54 -4.16 -9.38
N SER A 55 14.90 -4.81 -10.34
CA SER A 55 13.71 -5.65 -10.12
C SER A 55 14.02 -6.83 -9.20
N ARG A 56 15.14 -7.55 -9.42
CA ARG A 56 15.58 -8.65 -8.55
C ARG A 56 15.85 -8.17 -7.13
N HIS A 57 16.38 -6.96 -6.96
CA HIS A 57 16.59 -6.38 -5.64
C HIS A 57 15.25 -6.05 -4.95
N GLN A 58 14.28 -5.53 -5.70
CA GLN A 58 12.94 -5.29 -5.17
C GLN A 58 12.22 -6.59 -4.78
N GLN A 59 12.33 -7.66 -5.57
CA GLN A 59 11.75 -8.97 -5.27
C GLN A 59 12.30 -9.60 -3.97
N GLN A 60 13.56 -9.35 -3.62
CA GLN A 60 14.15 -9.81 -2.36
C GLN A 60 13.49 -9.20 -1.12
N PHE A 61 12.80 -8.07 -1.26
CA PHE A 61 12.06 -7.42 -0.16
C PHE A 61 10.59 -7.82 -0.11
N GLU A 62 10.08 -8.51 -1.14
CA GLU A 62 8.73 -9.09 -1.15
C GLU A 62 8.77 -10.48 -0.48
N THR A 63 8.83 -10.51 0.84
CA THR A 63 8.92 -11.74 1.63
C THR A 63 7.58 -12.23 2.16
N ALA A 64 6.49 -11.50 1.90
CA ALA A 64 5.16 -11.88 2.33
C ALA A 64 4.62 -13.04 1.49
N GLN A 65 4.16 -14.08 2.16
CA GLN A 65 3.51 -15.23 1.56
C GLN A 65 2.00 -14.99 1.47
N TRP A 66 1.28 -15.76 0.66
CA TRP A 66 -0.15 -15.58 0.44
C TRP A 66 -0.98 -15.68 1.73
N TYR A 67 -0.59 -16.55 2.66
CA TYR A 67 -1.28 -16.68 3.96
C TYR A 67 -1.05 -15.46 4.86
N ASP A 68 0.08 -14.74 4.74
CA ASP A 68 0.31 -13.50 5.47
C ASP A 68 -0.74 -12.45 5.04
N LEU A 69 -1.09 -12.41 3.75
CA LEU A 69 -2.12 -11.51 3.22
C LEU A 69 -3.51 -11.86 3.72
N ALA A 70 -3.83 -13.17 3.81
CA ALA A 70 -5.09 -13.64 4.38
C ALA A 70 -5.21 -13.29 5.87
N ILE A 71 -4.13 -13.48 6.65
CA ILE A 71 -4.08 -13.09 8.07
C ILE A 71 -4.28 -11.58 8.22
N ALA A 72 -3.60 -10.78 7.40
CA ALA A 72 -3.76 -9.33 7.44
C ALA A 72 -5.20 -8.90 7.13
N PHE A 73 -5.84 -9.54 6.15
CA PHE A 73 -7.22 -9.27 5.79
C PHE A 73 -8.20 -9.60 6.93
N VAL A 74 -8.13 -10.82 7.48
CA VAL A 74 -9.01 -11.26 8.57
C VAL A 74 -8.79 -10.39 9.81
N LEU A 75 -7.55 -10.12 10.15
CA LEU A 75 -7.20 -9.33 11.33
C LEU A 75 -7.66 -7.88 11.19
N SER A 76 -7.48 -7.26 10.01
CA SER A 76 -7.96 -5.90 9.74
C SER A 76 -9.48 -5.80 9.78
N THR A 77 -10.19 -6.81 9.23
CA THR A 77 -11.65 -6.86 9.23
C THR A 77 -12.20 -7.00 10.66
N ALA A 78 -11.66 -7.93 11.44
CA ALA A 78 -12.09 -8.14 12.83
C ALA A 78 -11.83 -6.90 13.70
N LEU A 79 -10.62 -6.35 13.66
CA LEU A 79 -10.26 -5.17 14.44
C LEU A 79 -11.06 -3.93 14.01
N SER A 80 -11.32 -3.77 12.71
CA SER A 80 -12.13 -2.65 12.21
C SER A 80 -13.59 -2.77 12.62
N ALA A 81 -14.17 -3.97 12.64
CA ALA A 81 -15.52 -4.19 13.10
C ALA A 81 -15.68 -3.86 14.61
N VAL A 82 -14.77 -4.38 15.43
CA VAL A 82 -14.79 -4.10 16.89
C VAL A 82 -14.51 -2.62 17.16
N GLY A 83 -13.45 -2.06 16.55
CA GLY A 83 -13.08 -0.65 16.73
C GLY A 83 -14.19 0.28 16.23
N GLY A 84 -14.80 -0.03 15.09
CA GLY A 84 -15.90 0.73 14.53
C GLY A 84 -17.13 0.72 15.42
N ALA A 85 -17.50 -0.44 15.98
CA ALA A 85 -18.64 -0.54 16.92
C ALA A 85 -18.45 0.36 18.14
N LEU A 86 -17.25 0.37 18.71
CA LEU A 86 -16.91 1.22 19.85
C LEU A 86 -16.89 2.70 19.49
N VAL A 87 -16.26 3.05 18.38
CA VAL A 87 -16.05 4.44 17.97
C VAL A 87 -17.34 5.08 17.47
N THR A 88 -18.16 4.36 16.71
CA THR A 88 -19.45 4.88 16.19
C THR A 88 -20.46 5.13 17.31
N ALA A 89 -20.39 4.40 18.43
CA ALA A 89 -21.21 4.66 19.62
C ALA A 89 -20.95 6.04 20.25
N LEU A 90 -19.78 6.63 19.99
CA LEU A 90 -19.38 7.94 20.51
C LEU A 90 -19.82 9.12 19.61
N GLY A 91 -20.54 8.83 18.52
CA GLY A 91 -21.10 9.85 17.61
C GLY A 91 -20.01 10.70 16.96
N TRP A 92 -20.05 12.01 17.12
CA TRP A 92 -19.19 12.94 16.42
C TRP A 92 -17.67 12.80 16.73
N PHE A 93 -17.31 12.18 17.86
CA PHE A 93 -15.91 11.86 18.19
C PHE A 93 -15.27 10.87 17.21
N VAL A 94 -16.07 10.23 16.35
CA VAL A 94 -15.61 9.36 15.26
C VAL A 94 -14.50 10.02 14.43
N ILE A 95 -14.60 11.33 14.15
CA ILE A 95 -13.63 12.05 13.33
C ILE A 95 -12.22 11.99 13.91
N PHE A 96 -12.09 12.06 15.23
CA PHE A 96 -10.80 12.04 15.91
C PHE A 96 -10.32 10.62 16.23
N LEU A 97 -11.24 9.73 16.61
CA LEU A 97 -10.90 8.37 17.01
C LEU A 97 -10.64 7.43 15.84
N SER A 98 -11.24 7.68 14.66
CA SER A 98 -11.04 6.83 13.47
C SER A 98 -9.59 6.76 13.01
N PRO A 99 -8.84 7.86 12.89
CA PRO A 99 -7.42 7.79 12.54
C PRO A 99 -6.60 7.05 13.60
N MET A 100 -6.94 7.21 14.89
CA MET A 100 -6.26 6.48 15.96
C MET A 100 -6.53 4.97 15.84
N ALA A 101 -7.78 4.57 15.64
CA ALA A 101 -8.16 3.18 15.42
C ALA A 101 -7.44 2.59 14.21
N GLY A 102 -7.44 3.31 13.06
CA GLY A 102 -6.69 2.90 11.87
C GLY A 102 -5.18 2.76 12.13
N GLY A 103 -4.61 3.65 12.95
CA GLY A 103 -3.22 3.58 13.38
C GLY A 103 -2.91 2.33 14.20
N VAL A 104 -3.78 1.98 15.16
CA VAL A 104 -3.65 0.76 15.97
C VAL A 104 -3.79 -0.49 15.13
N ILE A 105 -4.77 -0.54 14.22
CA ILE A 105 -4.99 -1.65 13.28
C ILE A 105 -3.72 -1.87 12.44
N ALA A 106 -3.17 -0.81 11.85
CA ALA A 106 -1.94 -0.89 11.07
C ALA A 106 -0.76 -1.44 11.90
N GLU A 107 -0.59 -0.97 13.13
CA GLU A 107 0.50 -1.42 14.01
C GLU A 107 0.36 -2.90 14.38
N VAL A 108 -0.86 -3.36 14.71
CA VAL A 108 -1.14 -4.77 15.00
C VAL A 108 -0.81 -5.65 13.80
N ILE A 109 -1.22 -5.23 12.60
CA ILE A 109 -0.91 -5.97 11.36
C ILE A 109 0.61 -6.02 11.13
N PHE A 110 1.33 -4.90 11.30
CA PHE A 110 2.79 -4.89 11.16
C PHE A 110 3.49 -5.84 12.13
N ARG A 111 3.01 -5.92 13.37
CA ARG A 111 3.55 -6.84 14.37
C ARG A 111 3.22 -8.30 14.03
N ALA A 112 1.97 -8.57 13.63
CA ALA A 112 1.52 -9.91 13.25
C ALA A 112 2.32 -10.46 12.06
N MET A 113 2.62 -9.62 11.08
CA MET A 113 3.39 -9.99 9.89
C MET A 113 4.91 -9.97 10.10
N ARG A 114 5.41 -9.82 11.33
CA ARG A 114 6.85 -9.77 11.63
C ARG A 114 7.63 -8.81 10.72
N LYS A 115 7.04 -7.64 10.39
CA LYS A 115 7.61 -6.62 9.49
C LYS A 115 7.88 -7.09 8.05
N ARG A 116 7.27 -8.20 7.61
CA ARG A 116 7.32 -8.61 6.20
C ARG A 116 6.58 -7.59 5.36
N ARG A 117 7.16 -7.22 4.23
CA ARG A 117 6.58 -6.23 3.32
C ARG A 117 6.08 -6.90 2.05
N SER A 118 4.89 -6.50 1.58
CA SER A 118 4.37 -6.84 0.27
C SER A 118 3.79 -5.59 -0.38
N ARG A 119 3.87 -5.53 -1.70
CA ARG A 119 3.26 -4.48 -2.51
C ARG A 119 1.74 -4.44 -2.35
N TYR A 120 1.12 -5.58 -2.12
CA TYR A 120 -0.35 -5.72 -2.02
C TYR A 120 -0.87 -5.53 -0.59
N LEU A 121 -0.01 -5.58 0.41
CA LEU A 121 -0.39 -5.47 1.82
C LEU A 121 -1.22 -4.22 2.16
N PRO A 122 -0.88 -3.00 1.70
CA PRO A 122 -1.65 -1.81 2.02
C PRO A 122 -3.09 -1.88 1.48
N TRP A 123 -3.27 -2.43 0.28
CA TRP A 123 -4.58 -2.58 -0.36
C TRP A 123 -5.45 -3.62 0.35
N ILE A 124 -4.87 -4.76 0.71
CA ILE A 124 -5.58 -5.85 1.39
C ILE A 124 -5.97 -5.44 2.81
N ALA A 125 -5.07 -4.81 3.54
CA ALA A 125 -5.35 -4.34 4.89
C ALA A 125 -6.41 -3.22 4.90
N ALA A 126 -6.32 -2.26 3.98
CA ALA A 126 -7.31 -1.19 3.85
C ALA A 126 -8.68 -1.74 3.39
N GLY A 127 -8.68 -2.69 2.46
CA GLY A 127 -9.90 -3.39 2.01
C GLY A 127 -10.57 -4.16 3.15
N GLY A 128 -9.79 -4.89 3.96
CA GLY A 128 -10.29 -5.57 5.15
C GLY A 128 -10.86 -4.61 6.19
N ALA A 129 -10.17 -3.50 6.45
CA ALA A 129 -10.66 -2.46 7.36
C ALA A 129 -11.96 -1.81 6.85
N ALA A 130 -12.07 -1.57 5.53
CA ALA A 130 -13.28 -1.05 4.92
C ALA A 130 -14.45 -2.04 5.05
N LEU A 131 -14.23 -3.32 4.77
CA LEU A 131 -15.26 -4.35 4.89
C LEU A 131 -15.71 -4.53 6.35
N GLY A 132 -14.79 -4.54 7.31
CA GLY A 132 -15.13 -4.60 8.73
C GLY A 132 -15.97 -3.41 9.19
N GLY A 133 -15.67 -2.21 8.73
CA GLY A 133 -16.46 -1.03 9.01
C GLY A 133 -17.81 -1.01 8.28
N LEU A 134 -17.88 -1.48 7.01
CA LEU A 134 -19.12 -1.61 6.25
C LEU A 134 -20.09 -2.63 6.86
N ALA A 135 -19.59 -3.68 7.53
CA ALA A 135 -20.42 -4.63 8.24
C ALA A 135 -21.30 -3.93 9.31
N LEU A 136 -20.82 -2.83 9.89
CA LEU A 136 -21.59 -2.01 10.82
C LEU A 136 -22.75 -1.27 10.16
N CYS A 137 -22.63 -0.94 8.87
CA CYS A 137 -23.69 -0.33 8.08
C CYS A 137 -24.73 -1.37 7.65
N ALA A 138 -24.39 -2.65 7.62
CA ALA A 138 -25.28 -3.69 7.14
C ALA A 138 -26.50 -3.90 8.07
N LEU A 139 -26.31 -3.86 9.38
CA LEU A 139 -27.40 -4.01 10.36
C LEU A 139 -28.46 -2.90 10.21
N PRO A 140 -28.13 -1.60 10.25
CA PRO A 140 -29.12 -0.55 10.04
C PRO A 140 -29.73 -0.57 8.64
N MET A 141 -28.95 -0.93 7.60
CA MET A 141 -29.50 -1.06 6.25
C MET A 141 -30.48 -2.22 6.15
N LEU A 142 -30.20 -3.35 6.79
CA LEU A 142 -31.14 -4.48 6.85
C LEU A 142 -32.42 -4.12 7.60
N ALA A 143 -32.29 -3.38 8.71
CA ALA A 143 -33.45 -2.88 9.46
C ALA A 143 -34.29 -1.90 8.64
N LEU A 144 -33.67 -1.02 7.83
CA LEU A 144 -34.38 -0.11 6.92
C LEU A 144 -35.17 -0.89 5.86
N VAL A 145 -34.53 -1.86 5.22
CA VAL A 145 -35.18 -2.70 4.20
C VAL A 145 -36.37 -3.48 4.81
N ALA A 146 -36.16 -4.09 5.98
CA ALA A 146 -37.22 -4.80 6.70
C ALA A 146 -38.40 -3.88 7.06
N GLY A 147 -38.12 -2.68 7.54
CA GLY A 147 -39.16 -1.68 7.85
C GLY A 147 -39.96 -1.19 6.64
N LEU A 148 -39.33 -1.10 5.45
CA LEU A 148 -40.03 -0.81 4.20
C LEU A 148 -41.06 -1.90 3.83
N PHE A 149 -40.72 -3.18 4.14
CA PHE A 149 -41.64 -4.31 3.89
C PHE A 149 -42.74 -4.43 4.93
N VAL A 150 -42.53 -3.99 6.15
CA VAL A 150 -43.51 -4.04 7.25
C VAL A 150 -44.45 -2.84 7.23
N GLY A 151 -44.17 -1.81 6.44
CA GLY A 151 -45.01 -0.63 6.30
C GLY A 151 -44.99 0.31 7.51
N ASP A 152 -44.01 0.16 8.40
CA ASP A 152 -43.85 1.04 9.55
C ASP A 152 -43.26 2.38 9.11
N GLY A 153 -44.06 3.39 8.98
CA GLY A 153 -43.68 4.74 8.56
C GLY A 153 -42.69 5.47 9.48
N SER A 154 -42.23 4.81 10.57
CA SER A 154 -41.23 5.34 11.52
C SER A 154 -39.84 5.52 10.92
N PHE A 155 -39.55 4.90 9.77
CA PHE A 155 -38.22 4.91 9.15
C PHE A 155 -37.90 6.15 8.32
N THR A 156 -38.86 7.04 8.10
CA THR A 156 -38.65 8.33 7.42
C THR A 156 -37.97 9.38 8.28
N ASN A 157 -37.59 9.02 9.51
CA ASN A 157 -36.96 9.95 10.42
C ASN A 157 -35.52 10.27 9.98
N PHE A 158 -35.27 11.57 9.77
CA PHE A 158 -33.98 12.19 9.49
C PHE A 158 -32.85 11.69 10.42
N GLY A 159 -33.20 11.23 11.63
CA GLY A 159 -32.26 10.61 12.58
C GLY A 159 -31.62 9.31 12.12
N PHE A 160 -32.31 8.51 11.31
CA PHE A 160 -31.74 7.27 10.78
C PHE A 160 -30.63 7.55 9.75
N LEU A 161 -30.88 8.48 8.82
CA LEU A 161 -29.88 8.93 7.85
C LEU A 161 -28.68 9.57 8.56
N PHE A 162 -28.93 10.33 9.62
CA PHE A 162 -27.87 10.92 10.45
C PHE A 162 -27.03 9.86 11.16
N GLY A 163 -27.65 8.77 11.61
CA GLY A 163 -26.94 7.62 12.21
C GLY A 163 -26.05 6.87 11.23
N LEU A 164 -26.37 6.88 9.94
CA LEU A 164 -25.58 6.20 8.91
C LEU A 164 -24.29 6.98 8.53
N ILE A 165 -24.26 8.27 8.74
CA ILE A 165 -23.11 9.13 8.42
C ILE A 165 -21.86 8.70 9.20
N TRP A 166 -22.01 8.41 10.49
CA TRP A 166 -20.87 8.11 11.36
C TRP A 166 -20.11 6.84 10.99
N PRO A 167 -20.76 5.71 10.69
CA PRO A 167 -20.05 4.52 10.18
C PRO A 167 -19.35 4.77 8.84
N VAL A 168 -19.94 5.53 7.93
CA VAL A 168 -19.33 5.87 6.63
C VAL A 168 -18.07 6.72 6.83
N VAL A 169 -18.14 7.74 7.68
CA VAL A 169 -16.99 8.58 8.05
C VAL A 169 -15.89 7.73 8.71
N TYR A 170 -16.27 6.81 9.61
CA TYR A 170 -15.33 5.88 10.21
C TYR A 170 -14.59 5.05 9.16
N VAL A 171 -15.32 4.42 8.25
CA VAL A 171 -14.73 3.59 7.17
C VAL A 171 -13.74 4.38 6.34
N ALA A 172 -14.14 5.57 5.90
CA ALA A 172 -13.31 6.42 5.04
C ALA A 172 -12.01 6.83 5.74
N LEU A 173 -12.08 7.30 6.98
CA LEU A 173 -10.92 7.76 7.74
C LEU A 173 -10.03 6.60 8.20
N CYS A 174 -10.62 5.51 8.68
CA CYS A 174 -9.88 4.34 9.15
C CYS A 174 -9.14 3.66 7.99
N ALA A 175 -9.83 3.35 6.88
CA ALA A 175 -9.22 2.71 5.72
C ALA A 175 -8.12 3.57 5.09
N SER A 176 -8.34 4.88 4.99
CA SER A 176 -7.32 5.82 4.52
C SER A 176 -6.07 5.79 5.40
N THR A 177 -6.25 5.85 6.71
CA THR A 177 -5.14 5.85 7.67
C THR A 177 -4.36 4.54 7.62
N VAL A 178 -5.04 3.40 7.56
CA VAL A 178 -4.41 2.08 7.39
C VAL A 178 -3.60 2.04 6.10
N TYR A 179 -4.18 2.49 4.99
CA TYR A 179 -3.52 2.51 3.69
C TYR A 179 -2.23 3.35 3.70
N TYR A 180 -2.32 4.61 4.14
CA TYR A 180 -1.17 5.52 4.14
C TYR A 180 -0.08 5.06 5.11
N ARG A 181 -0.44 4.57 6.28
CA ARG A 181 0.52 4.07 7.26
C ARG A 181 1.23 2.81 6.77
N MET A 182 0.51 1.90 6.10
CA MET A 182 1.07 0.69 5.50
C MET A 182 1.96 0.99 4.30
N ARG A 183 1.64 2.01 3.50
CA ARG A 183 2.45 2.40 2.34
C ARG A 183 3.79 3.02 2.74
N GLY A 184 3.96 3.37 4.00
CA GLY A 184 5.23 3.92 4.49
C GLY A 184 5.52 5.29 3.92
N ILE A 185 4.53 6.18 3.89
CA ILE A 185 4.77 7.59 3.68
C ILE A 185 5.48 8.09 4.95
N GLY A 186 6.78 7.85 4.99
CA GLY A 186 7.64 8.58 5.89
C GLY A 186 7.60 10.03 5.44
N ILE A 187 7.00 10.86 6.27
CA ILE A 187 7.23 12.31 6.20
C ILE A 187 8.70 12.45 6.57
N ASN A 188 9.54 12.63 5.54
CA ASN A 188 10.90 13.12 5.69
C ASN A 188 10.84 14.61 5.68
#